data_be079109bc96042d85a6f91a74bfc312
#
_entry.id   be079109bc96042d85a6f91a74bfc312
#
_cell.length_a   1.000
_cell.length_b   1.000
_cell.length_c   1.000
_cell.angle_alpha   90.00
_cell.angle_beta   90.00
_cell.angle_gamma   90.00
#
_symmetry.space_group_name_H-M   'P 1'
#
loop_
_entity.id
_entity.type
_entity.pdbx_description
1 polymer ?
#
loop_
_entity_poly.entity_id
_entity_poly.type
_entity_poly.pdbx_seq_one_letter_code
_entity_poly.pdbx_strand_id
1 'polypeptide(L)'
;VENRDYGTASSLPKSDTANMASRPRTLYEKIWDAHVVETRDDGTALIYIDRHLVHEVTSPQAFEALRVAGRSVRRPELTLAVPDHNLPTTARRDANGMPMPIADPESAAQLAALERNAPEFGIRYIPATAREQGIVHVVGPEQGFSLPGTTIVCGDSHTACHVGLGALACGIGT
;
A
#
# COMPACT_ATOMS: atom_id res chain seq x y z
N VAL A 1 -33.99 14.40 9.22
CA VAL A 1 -33.43 13.06 9.43
C VAL A 1 -34.44 12.08 8.83
N GLU A 2 -34.28 11.71 7.57
CA GLU A 2 -35.13 10.73 6.89
C GLU A 2 -34.51 9.33 7.04
N ASN A 3 -35.30 8.46 7.65
CA ASN A 3 -34.97 7.05 7.83
C ASN A 3 -35.18 6.33 6.49
N ARG A 4 -34.11 5.93 5.79
CA ARG A 4 -34.20 5.09 4.59
C ARG A 4 -34.18 3.63 5.00
N ASP A 5 -35.31 3.00 4.79
CA ASP A 5 -35.52 1.54 4.88
C ASP A 5 -34.65 0.85 3.82
N TYR A 6 -33.65 0.08 4.23
CA TYR A 6 -32.88 -0.78 3.34
C TYR A 6 -33.65 -2.07 3.12
N GLY A 7 -34.31 -2.16 1.97
CA GLY A 7 -35.01 -3.35 1.51
C GLY A 7 -34.13 -4.60 1.57
N THR A 8 -34.74 -5.70 1.97
CA THR A 8 -34.16 -7.04 2.13
C THR A 8 -33.48 -7.50 0.85
N ALA A 9 -32.23 -7.91 0.95
CA ALA A 9 -31.43 -8.47 -0.12
C ALA A 9 -32.16 -9.62 -0.81
N SER A 10 -32.42 -9.47 -2.11
CA SER A 10 -32.88 -10.53 -2.99
C SER A 10 -31.83 -11.64 -3.05
N SER A 11 -32.15 -12.83 -2.57
CA SER A 11 -31.28 -13.99 -2.62
C SER A 11 -31.02 -14.40 -4.06
N LEU A 12 -29.79 -14.36 -4.53
CA LEU A 12 -29.36 -14.97 -5.80
C LEU A 12 -29.77 -16.46 -5.84
N PRO A 13 -30.15 -17.01 -7.00
CA PRO A 13 -30.56 -18.40 -7.12
C PRO A 13 -29.39 -19.32 -6.75
N LYS A 14 -29.62 -20.24 -5.80
CA LYS A 14 -28.66 -21.21 -5.25
C LYS A 14 -28.02 -22.16 -6.29
N SER A 15 -28.47 -22.14 -7.55
CA SER A 15 -27.95 -22.99 -8.64
C SER A 15 -26.58 -22.55 -9.19
N ASP A 16 -26.22 -21.25 -9.08
CA ASP A 16 -24.97 -20.75 -9.68
C ASP A 16 -23.74 -20.90 -8.78
N THR A 17 -23.92 -20.95 -7.46
CA THR A 17 -22.81 -21.10 -6.50
C THR A 17 -22.17 -22.49 -6.52
N ALA A 18 -22.93 -23.55 -6.78
CA ALA A 18 -22.40 -24.91 -6.86
C ALA A 18 -21.56 -25.16 -8.13
N ASN A 19 -21.86 -24.45 -9.23
CA ASN A 19 -21.15 -24.59 -10.51
C ASN A 19 -19.85 -23.76 -10.54
N MET A 20 -19.73 -22.69 -9.76
CA MET A 20 -18.51 -21.87 -9.65
C MET A 20 -17.39 -22.62 -8.89
N ALA A 21 -17.71 -23.52 -7.97
CA ALA A 21 -16.72 -24.26 -7.19
C ALA A 21 -15.98 -25.35 -8.00
N SER A 22 -16.49 -25.75 -9.18
CA SER A 22 -15.97 -26.89 -9.97
C SER A 22 -15.09 -26.50 -11.16
N ARG A 23 -15.05 -25.22 -11.59
CA ARG A 23 -14.20 -24.82 -12.71
C ARG A 23 -12.78 -24.45 -12.24
N PRO A 24 -11.74 -24.75 -13.04
CA PRO A 24 -10.40 -24.24 -12.79
C PRO A 24 -10.42 -22.70 -12.77
N ARG A 25 -9.66 -22.11 -11.79
CA ARG A 25 -9.59 -20.68 -11.57
C ARG A 25 -8.16 -20.21 -11.66
N THR A 26 -7.95 -19.04 -12.26
CA THR A 26 -6.64 -18.36 -12.26
C THR A 26 -6.27 -17.89 -10.85
N LEU A 27 -4.99 -17.61 -10.62
CA LEU A 27 -4.53 -16.99 -9.37
C LEU A 27 -5.20 -15.64 -9.14
N TYR A 28 -5.35 -14.83 -10.20
CA TYR A 28 -6.07 -13.55 -10.14
C TYR A 28 -7.50 -13.72 -9.62
N GLU A 29 -8.29 -14.62 -10.22
CA GLU A 29 -9.67 -14.86 -9.78
C GLU A 29 -9.76 -15.31 -8.32
N LYS A 30 -8.78 -16.11 -7.87
CA LYS A 30 -8.74 -16.58 -6.47
C LYS A 30 -8.47 -15.43 -5.50
N ILE A 31 -7.49 -14.57 -5.81
CA ILE A 31 -7.16 -13.43 -4.97
C ILE A 31 -8.30 -12.41 -5.00
N TRP A 32 -8.81 -12.11 -6.20
CA TRP A 32 -9.92 -11.17 -6.38
C TRP A 32 -11.13 -11.55 -5.53
N ASP A 33 -11.64 -12.76 -5.68
CA ASP A 33 -12.85 -13.20 -4.96
C ASP A 33 -12.64 -13.29 -3.45
N ALA A 34 -11.41 -13.52 -2.98
CA ALA A 34 -11.09 -13.51 -1.56
C ALA A 34 -11.07 -12.10 -0.95
N HIS A 35 -10.96 -11.04 -1.79
CA HIS A 35 -10.80 -9.66 -1.32
C HIS A 35 -11.92 -8.73 -1.74
N VAL A 36 -12.83 -9.14 -2.64
CA VAL A 36 -14.02 -8.35 -3.00
C VAL A 36 -14.95 -8.27 -1.79
N VAL A 37 -15.22 -7.05 -1.34
CA VAL A 37 -16.14 -6.74 -0.23
C VAL A 37 -17.56 -6.51 -0.78
N GLU A 38 -17.65 -5.81 -1.93
CA GLU A 38 -18.91 -5.43 -2.55
C GLU A 38 -18.70 -5.27 -4.06
N THR A 39 -19.68 -5.68 -4.85
CA THR A 39 -19.75 -5.36 -6.27
C THR A 39 -21.02 -4.56 -6.52
N ARG A 40 -20.92 -3.41 -7.19
CA ARG A 40 -22.01 -2.51 -7.51
C ARG A 40 -22.67 -2.89 -8.84
N ASP A 41 -23.86 -2.35 -9.08
CA ASP A 41 -24.66 -2.61 -10.30
C ASP A 41 -23.96 -2.13 -11.58
N ASP A 42 -23.08 -1.12 -11.49
CA ASP A 42 -22.26 -0.60 -12.60
C ASP A 42 -21.01 -1.46 -12.89
N GLY A 43 -20.82 -2.56 -12.16
CA GLY A 43 -19.66 -3.45 -12.29
C GLY A 43 -18.41 -3.00 -11.51
N THR A 44 -18.45 -1.85 -10.84
CA THR A 44 -17.35 -1.47 -9.93
C THR A 44 -17.34 -2.35 -8.69
N ALA A 45 -16.15 -2.60 -8.14
CA ALA A 45 -15.99 -3.41 -6.94
C ALA A 45 -15.23 -2.67 -5.86
N LEU A 46 -15.66 -2.83 -4.62
CA LEU A 46 -14.90 -2.47 -3.43
C LEU A 46 -14.04 -3.67 -3.04
N ILE A 47 -12.73 -3.47 -3.04
CA ILE A 47 -11.76 -4.51 -2.71
C ILE A 47 -11.05 -4.18 -1.40
N TYR A 48 -10.84 -5.17 -0.53
CA TYR A 48 -10.02 -5.03 0.66
C TYR A 48 -8.54 -5.02 0.28
N ILE A 49 -7.76 -4.16 0.92
CA ILE A 49 -6.30 -4.04 0.71
C ILE A 49 -5.57 -4.57 1.93
N ASP A 50 -4.74 -5.61 1.73
CA ASP A 50 -3.97 -6.25 2.80
C ASP A 50 -2.71 -5.47 3.18
N ARG A 51 -2.03 -4.86 2.20
CA ARG A 51 -0.75 -4.18 2.41
C ARG A 51 -0.69 -2.86 1.67
N HIS A 52 -0.14 -1.86 2.35
CA HIS A 52 0.13 -0.55 1.77
C HIS A 52 1.62 -0.23 1.93
N LEU A 53 2.32 -0.05 0.81
CA LEU A 53 3.68 0.44 0.77
C LEU A 53 3.66 1.95 0.54
N VAL A 54 4.48 2.68 1.29
CA VAL A 54 4.50 4.15 1.26
C VAL A 54 5.94 4.63 1.10
N HIS A 55 6.16 5.59 0.21
CA HIS A 55 7.44 6.26 0.03
C HIS A 55 7.30 7.80 0.12
N GLU A 56 8.42 8.53 0.03
CA GLU A 56 8.47 9.95 0.35
C GLU A 56 7.85 10.88 -0.70
N VAL A 57 7.80 10.46 -1.99
CA VAL A 57 7.43 11.39 -3.07
C VAL A 57 5.93 11.68 -3.08
N THR A 58 5.09 10.67 -2.94
CA THR A 58 3.62 10.80 -3.10
C THR A 58 2.87 10.90 -1.76
N SER A 59 3.51 10.54 -0.65
CA SER A 59 2.84 10.46 0.66
C SER A 59 2.62 11.78 1.40
N PRO A 60 3.36 12.87 1.20
CA PRO A 60 3.18 14.09 1.99
C PRO A 60 1.75 14.64 1.93
N GLN A 61 1.13 14.66 0.75
CA GLN A 61 -0.23 15.15 0.55
C GLN A 61 -1.27 14.25 1.22
N ALA A 62 -1.07 12.93 1.17
CA ALA A 62 -1.96 11.95 1.81
C ALA A 62 -1.95 12.12 3.33
N PHE A 63 -0.79 12.27 3.96
CA PHE A 63 -0.68 12.52 5.40
C PHE A 63 -1.27 13.86 5.79
N GLU A 64 -1.06 14.91 4.98
CA GLU A 64 -1.68 16.21 5.23
C GLU A 64 -3.21 16.14 5.14
N ALA A 65 -3.76 15.46 4.15
CA ALA A 65 -5.19 15.26 4.03
C ALA A 65 -5.78 14.51 5.24
N LEU A 66 -5.10 13.50 5.76
CA LEU A 66 -5.51 12.79 6.99
C LEU A 66 -5.50 13.74 8.20
N ARG A 67 -4.45 14.54 8.33
CA ARG A 67 -4.30 15.51 9.44
C ARG A 67 -5.40 16.56 9.42
N VAL A 68 -5.66 17.18 8.27
CA VAL A 68 -6.72 18.18 8.10
C VAL A 68 -8.10 17.58 8.36
N ALA A 69 -8.32 16.33 7.96
CA ALA A 69 -9.58 15.62 8.20
C ALA A 69 -9.71 15.07 9.63
N GLY A 70 -8.69 15.20 10.49
CA GLY A 70 -8.67 14.63 11.83
C GLY A 70 -8.76 13.10 11.85
N ARG A 71 -8.21 12.44 10.81
CA ARG A 71 -8.26 10.99 10.65
C ARG A 71 -6.92 10.35 10.93
N SER A 72 -6.95 9.15 11.52
CA SER A 72 -5.79 8.28 11.65
C SER A 72 -5.69 7.30 10.49
N VAL A 73 -4.53 6.69 10.30
CA VAL A 73 -4.39 5.52 9.43
C VAL A 73 -5.14 4.34 10.05
N ARG A 74 -6.01 3.70 9.26
CA ARG A 74 -6.90 2.65 9.76
C ARG A 74 -6.15 1.40 10.23
N ARG A 75 -5.13 1.00 9.50
CA ARG A 75 -4.36 -0.23 9.74
C ARG A 75 -2.86 0.07 9.60
N PRO A 76 -2.27 0.79 10.55
CA PRO A 76 -0.86 1.18 10.49
C PRO A 76 0.08 -0.03 10.48
N GLU A 77 -0.31 -1.14 11.12
CA GLU A 77 0.44 -2.40 11.14
C GLU A 77 0.49 -3.13 9.77
N LEU A 78 -0.42 -2.76 8.86
CA LEU A 78 -0.45 -3.25 7.48
C LEU A 78 0.14 -2.25 6.48
N THR A 79 0.80 -1.21 6.99
CA THR A 79 1.44 -0.15 6.20
C THR A 79 2.94 -0.12 6.51
N LEU A 80 3.77 -0.06 5.47
CA LEU A 80 5.23 0.03 5.59
C LEU A 80 5.73 1.24 4.82
N ALA A 81 6.45 2.13 5.51
CA ALA A 81 7.05 3.32 4.92
C ALA A 81 8.56 3.13 4.71
N VAL A 82 9.01 3.36 3.48
CA VAL A 82 10.43 3.24 3.08
C VAL A 82 10.78 4.40 2.16
N PRO A 83 11.78 5.24 2.49
CA PRO A 83 12.30 6.23 1.56
C PRO A 83 13.20 5.56 0.52
N ASP A 84 12.98 5.83 -0.78
CA ASP A 84 13.77 5.20 -1.83
C ASP A 84 13.97 6.05 -3.10
N HIS A 85 13.03 6.94 -3.43
CA HIS A 85 13.08 7.72 -4.67
C HIS A 85 14.07 8.88 -4.62
N ASN A 86 14.13 9.59 -3.48
CA ASN A 86 14.95 10.80 -3.30
C ASN A 86 16.28 10.55 -2.58
N LEU A 87 16.61 9.29 -2.37
CA LEU A 87 17.90 8.94 -1.76
C LEU A 87 18.99 8.88 -2.84
N PRO A 88 20.19 9.47 -2.57
CA PRO A 88 21.33 9.36 -3.47
C PRO A 88 21.74 7.89 -3.65
N THR A 89 22.11 7.53 -4.88
CA THR A 89 22.71 6.22 -5.21
C THR A 89 24.21 6.18 -4.92
N THR A 90 24.80 7.31 -4.52
CA THR A 90 26.19 7.45 -4.06
C THR A 90 26.32 7.12 -2.57
N ALA A 91 27.55 7.23 -2.02
CA ALA A 91 27.78 7.04 -0.60
C ALA A 91 26.89 7.97 0.24
N ARG A 92 26.14 7.39 1.19
CA ARG A 92 25.22 8.12 2.08
C ARG A 92 25.86 8.48 3.43
N ARG A 93 27.09 8.02 3.65
CA ARG A 93 27.90 8.32 4.83
C ARG A 93 29.26 8.82 4.40
N ASP A 94 29.80 9.74 5.17
CA ASP A 94 31.17 10.23 5.00
C ASP A 94 32.20 9.18 5.50
N ALA A 95 33.48 9.53 5.40
CA ALA A 95 34.58 8.67 5.84
C ALA A 95 34.55 8.36 7.36
N ASN A 96 33.84 9.16 8.14
CA ASN A 96 33.66 8.98 9.59
C ASN A 96 32.37 8.21 9.92
N GLY A 97 31.63 7.75 8.90
CA GLY A 97 30.37 7.03 9.08
C GLY A 97 29.15 7.92 9.37
N MET A 98 29.31 9.26 9.30
CA MET A 98 28.21 10.20 9.52
C MET A 98 27.31 10.32 8.28
N PRO A 99 25.97 10.45 8.45
CA PRO A 99 25.06 10.64 7.34
C PRO A 99 25.44 11.89 6.52
N MET A 100 25.51 11.75 5.21
CA MET A 100 25.69 12.88 4.31
C MET A 100 24.36 13.61 4.08
N PRO A 101 24.37 14.95 4.01
CA PRO A 101 23.17 15.73 3.74
C PRO A 101 22.66 15.45 2.32
N ILE A 102 21.35 15.51 2.15
CA ILE A 102 20.69 15.46 0.83
C ILE A 102 20.87 16.83 0.19
N ALA A 103 21.54 16.86 -0.96
CA ALA A 103 21.93 18.13 -1.61
C ALA A 103 20.74 18.88 -2.22
N ASP A 104 19.76 18.15 -2.77
CA ASP A 104 18.54 18.74 -3.31
C ASP A 104 17.55 19.07 -2.19
N PRO A 105 17.13 20.36 -2.04
CA PRO A 105 16.26 20.79 -0.94
C PRO A 105 14.85 20.16 -0.99
N GLU A 106 14.32 19.92 -2.18
CA GLU A 106 12.99 19.31 -2.33
C GLU A 106 13.02 17.84 -1.90
N SER A 107 14.00 17.09 -2.37
CA SER A 107 14.24 15.71 -1.94
C SER A 107 14.45 15.63 -0.42
N ALA A 108 15.24 16.53 0.14
CA ALA A 108 15.46 16.60 1.60
C ALA A 108 14.15 16.86 2.37
N ALA A 109 13.29 17.75 1.86
CA ALA A 109 12.01 18.08 2.49
C ALA A 109 11.05 16.89 2.45
N GLN A 110 10.97 16.17 1.33
CA GLN A 110 10.11 14.99 1.17
C GLN A 110 10.57 13.83 2.06
N LEU A 111 11.87 13.57 2.14
CA LEU A 111 12.45 12.57 3.04
C LEU A 111 12.15 12.90 4.50
N ALA A 112 12.38 14.16 4.91
CA ALA A 112 12.08 14.61 6.27
C ALA A 112 10.57 14.57 6.58
N ALA A 113 9.69 14.78 5.58
CA ALA A 113 8.26 14.64 5.76
C ALA A 113 7.86 13.18 6.04
N LEU A 114 8.39 12.22 5.28
CA LEU A 114 8.10 10.80 5.51
C LEU A 114 8.60 10.35 6.89
N GLU A 115 9.83 10.75 7.28
CA GLU A 115 10.43 10.42 8.57
C GLU A 115 9.60 10.93 9.76
N ARG A 116 8.96 12.11 9.63
CA ARG A 116 8.05 12.64 10.65
C ARG A 116 6.68 11.98 10.61
N ASN A 117 6.09 11.86 9.41
CA ASN A 117 4.71 11.44 9.25
C ASN A 117 4.51 9.96 9.61
N ALA A 118 5.41 9.06 9.22
CA ALA A 118 5.23 7.64 9.46
C ALA A 118 5.09 7.29 10.95
N PRO A 119 5.96 7.75 11.86
CA PRO A 119 5.78 7.54 13.31
C PRO A 119 4.55 8.27 13.86
N GLU A 120 4.23 9.49 13.40
CA GLU A 120 3.05 10.24 13.84
C GLU A 120 1.76 9.45 13.63
N PHE A 121 1.67 8.74 12.50
CA PHE A 121 0.51 7.91 12.15
C PHE A 121 0.66 6.43 12.58
N GLY A 122 1.69 6.10 13.36
CA GLY A 122 1.92 4.75 13.91
C GLY A 122 2.38 3.73 12.86
N ILE A 123 2.89 4.17 11.72
CA ILE A 123 3.33 3.33 10.61
C ILE A 123 4.78 2.87 10.86
N ARG A 124 5.06 1.59 10.58
CA ARG A 124 6.43 1.07 10.57
C ARG A 124 7.25 1.82 9.52
N TYR A 125 8.34 2.43 9.94
CA TYR A 125 9.26 3.17 9.10
C TYR A 125 10.63 2.51 9.07
N ILE A 126 11.20 2.33 7.88
CA ILE A 126 12.60 1.90 7.70
C ILE A 126 13.44 3.13 7.34
N PRO A 127 14.30 3.62 8.25
CA PRO A 127 15.10 4.82 8.02
C PRO A 127 16.04 4.68 6.82
N ALA A 128 16.37 5.81 6.18
CA ALA A 128 17.34 5.87 5.09
C ALA A 128 18.72 5.27 5.43
N THR A 129 19.08 5.25 6.71
CA THR A 129 20.37 4.74 7.23
C THR A 129 20.28 3.30 7.72
N ALA A 130 19.10 2.68 7.72
CA ALA A 130 18.94 1.30 8.15
C ALA A 130 19.60 0.32 7.15
N ARG A 131 20.04 -0.83 7.65
CA ARG A 131 20.60 -1.88 6.83
C ARG A 131 19.57 -2.47 5.85
N GLU A 132 18.33 -2.50 6.28
CA GLU A 132 17.19 -3.03 5.53
C GLU A 132 16.65 -2.06 4.49
N GLN A 133 17.17 -0.83 4.44
CA GLN A 133 16.70 0.18 3.48
C GLN A 133 17.10 -0.21 2.06
N GLY A 134 16.17 -0.05 1.14
CA GLY A 134 16.32 -0.30 -0.29
C GLY A 134 15.09 0.19 -1.05
N ILE A 135 14.98 -0.19 -2.31
CA ILE A 135 13.79 0.08 -3.14
C ILE A 135 12.56 -0.53 -2.45
N VAL A 136 11.49 0.25 -2.28
CA VAL A 136 10.28 -0.17 -1.55
C VAL A 136 9.71 -1.50 -2.05
N HIS A 137 9.76 -1.74 -3.36
CA HIS A 137 9.28 -2.97 -3.98
C HIS A 137 10.22 -4.18 -3.83
N VAL A 138 11.45 -3.96 -3.38
CA VAL A 138 12.41 -5.00 -2.99
C VAL A 138 12.33 -5.25 -1.49
N VAL A 139 12.28 -4.19 -0.70
CA VAL A 139 12.17 -4.27 0.76
C VAL A 139 10.90 -4.97 1.20
N GLY A 140 9.76 -4.70 0.55
CA GLY A 140 8.49 -5.35 0.88
C GLY A 140 8.59 -6.88 0.90
N PRO A 141 9.03 -7.52 -0.19
CA PRO A 141 9.24 -8.97 -0.23
C PRO A 141 10.34 -9.47 0.71
N GLU A 142 11.50 -8.82 0.74
CA GLU A 142 12.64 -9.25 1.54
C GLU A 142 12.37 -9.23 3.05
N GLN A 143 11.53 -8.29 3.49
CA GLN A 143 11.08 -8.20 4.89
C GLN A 143 9.84 -9.06 5.20
N GLY A 144 9.36 -9.87 4.25
CA GLY A 144 8.18 -10.68 4.42
C GLY A 144 6.89 -9.86 4.59
N PHE A 145 6.89 -8.59 4.14
CA PHE A 145 5.72 -7.74 4.19
C PHE A 145 4.80 -7.96 3.00
N SER A 146 5.36 -8.09 1.80
CA SER A 146 4.64 -8.45 0.58
C SER A 146 4.56 -9.97 0.47
N LEU A 147 3.34 -10.51 0.46
CA LEU A 147 3.10 -11.96 0.50
C LEU A 147 2.27 -12.42 -0.71
N PRO A 148 2.48 -13.66 -1.18
CA PRO A 148 1.58 -14.28 -2.17
C PRO A 148 0.13 -14.33 -1.66
N GLY A 149 -0.83 -14.17 -2.57
CA GLY A 149 -2.25 -14.23 -2.25
C GLY A 149 -2.83 -12.97 -1.60
N THR A 150 -2.03 -11.92 -1.41
CA THR A 150 -2.47 -10.65 -0.83
C THR A 150 -2.74 -9.59 -1.89
N THR A 151 -3.51 -8.56 -1.50
CA THR A 151 -3.67 -7.31 -2.25
C THR A 151 -2.68 -6.27 -1.73
N ILE A 152 -1.97 -5.59 -2.65
CA ILE A 152 -0.92 -4.62 -2.31
C ILE A 152 -1.13 -3.34 -3.10
N VAL A 153 -1.03 -2.19 -2.44
CA VAL A 153 -1.05 -0.87 -3.08
C VAL A 153 0.17 -0.03 -2.68
N CYS A 154 0.55 0.87 -3.56
CA CYS A 154 1.57 1.89 -3.32
C CYS A 154 1.32 3.08 -4.24
N GLY A 155 1.72 4.27 -3.84
CA GLY A 155 1.71 5.47 -4.68
C GLY A 155 2.80 5.49 -5.75
N ASP A 156 3.09 4.36 -6.38
CA ASP A 156 4.15 4.14 -7.37
C ASP A 156 3.67 3.23 -8.50
N SER A 157 4.03 3.54 -9.74
CA SER A 157 3.64 2.78 -10.93
C SER A 157 4.25 1.38 -10.99
N HIS A 158 5.39 1.14 -10.34
CA HIS A 158 6.06 -0.16 -10.33
C HIS A 158 5.47 -1.15 -9.31
N THR A 159 4.43 -0.76 -8.57
CA THR A 159 3.74 -1.65 -7.62
C THR A 159 3.29 -2.97 -8.25
N ALA A 160 2.94 -2.94 -9.54
CA ALA A 160 2.55 -4.13 -10.28
C ALA A 160 3.63 -5.24 -10.33
N CYS A 161 4.91 -4.94 -10.04
CA CYS A 161 5.97 -5.96 -9.98
C CYS A 161 5.70 -7.04 -8.92
N HIS A 162 4.95 -6.73 -7.85
CA HIS A 162 4.54 -7.71 -6.84
C HIS A 162 3.62 -8.81 -7.37
N VAL A 163 3.02 -8.63 -8.55
CA VAL A 163 2.27 -9.70 -9.23
C VAL A 163 3.17 -10.89 -9.54
N GLY A 164 4.46 -10.64 -9.85
CA GLY A 164 5.47 -11.70 -10.02
C GLY A 164 5.70 -12.57 -8.78
N LEU A 165 5.30 -12.08 -7.61
CA LEU A 165 5.36 -12.80 -6.33
C LEU A 165 4.03 -13.49 -5.98
N GLY A 166 3.04 -13.43 -6.87
CA GLY A 166 1.73 -14.01 -6.64
C GLY A 166 0.77 -13.14 -5.81
N ALA A 167 0.99 -11.83 -5.74
CA ALA A 167 0.07 -10.86 -5.15
C ALA A 167 -0.83 -10.23 -6.22
N LEU A 168 -1.94 -9.61 -5.83
CA LEU A 168 -2.69 -8.67 -6.66
C LEU A 168 -2.25 -7.25 -6.26
N ALA A 169 -1.46 -6.61 -7.12
CA ALA A 169 -0.79 -5.36 -6.78
C ALA A 169 -1.05 -4.25 -7.80
N CYS A 170 -1.36 -3.04 -7.30
CA CYS A 170 -1.70 -1.89 -8.12
C CYS A 170 -1.03 -0.63 -7.60
N GLY A 171 -0.52 0.20 -8.54
CA GLY A 171 -0.22 1.60 -8.28
C GLY A 171 -1.51 2.39 -8.06
N ILE A 172 -1.51 3.28 -7.08
CA ILE A 172 -2.65 4.16 -6.77
C ILE A 172 -2.21 5.62 -6.75
N GLY A 173 -3.15 6.54 -6.95
CA GLY A 173 -2.95 7.96 -6.64
C GLY A 173 -3.03 8.21 -5.13
N THR A 174 -2.39 9.25 -4.67
CA THR A 174 -2.40 9.73 -3.27
C THR A 174 -3.01 11.11 -3.15
#